data_dce8c6b963213e048f4585dfdb78402a
#
_entry.id   dce8c6b963213e048f4585dfdb78402a
#
_cell.length_a   1.000
_cell.length_b   1.000
_cell.length_c   1.000
_cell.angle_alpha   90.00
_cell.angle_beta   90.00
_cell.angle_gamma   90.00
#
_symmetry.space_group_name_H-M   'P 1'
#
loop_
_entity.id
_entity.type
_entity.pdbx_description
1 polymer ?
#
loop_
_entity_poly.entity_id
_entity_poly.type
_entity_poly.pdbx_seq_one_letter_code
_entity_poly.pdbx_strand_id
1 'polypeptide(L)'
;MNNKKARGLNGVVFLVFVVFLFAALWFTNQFDQREKEISWKKFQQLVQNDKIESVEVNQNKSVTTGRVEITLKGDDSSDNVRYLYVSDVNEIQDYLKEQNVDYTMPDIPQDSWAATTFLPVILTLVGVFLIFGLMNRQGGGANSKAMNFGKSRAKLSTDRDKKVTFAQVAGLEEEKEELEEIVDFLKSPKKYIQVGARIPKGVLLVGPPGTGKTLLAKAVAGEAGVPFFTISGSDFVEMFVGVGASRVRDLFEEAKKNAPCIIFIDEIDAVARRRGTGMGGGHDEREQTLNQLLVEMDGFGVNEGIIVMAATNRVDILDPAILRPGRFDRKVMVGRPDIKGREEILKVHAKGKPLSEEINLQQIAQTTAGFTGADLENLLNEAAILAAKDNRVFLKQEDIKKAFVKVGIGAEKKSRVISEKEKRITAFHEAGHAILFHVLPDVGPVYSVSIIPTGSAGGYTMPLPEKDEMFNTKGKMLQDITVALGGRVAEEEVFDDITTGASQDIKQATGLAKSMVTKFGMSEAVGLINYDDDNNEVFIGRDLAHTARGYGEGVATVIDQEVKRIIDECYDRARHIIRKYDDVLHACADLLLEKEKISREEFEALFPEDVSED
;
A
#
# COMPACT_ATOMS: atom_id res chain seq x y z
N MET A 1 -14.40 -24.09 -16.57
CA MET A 1 -15.17 -23.72 -17.78
C MET A 1 -14.42 -22.61 -18.52
N ASN A 2 -13.51 -23.01 -19.40
CA ASN A 2 -12.65 -22.06 -20.14
C ASN A 2 -12.65 -22.48 -21.61
N ASN A 3 -13.56 -21.90 -22.44
CA ASN A 3 -13.52 -22.16 -23.88
C ASN A 3 -14.18 -21.07 -24.75
N LYS A 4 -14.05 -19.78 -24.37
CA LYS A 4 -14.58 -18.68 -25.20
C LYS A 4 -13.54 -17.63 -25.65
N LYS A 5 -12.26 -17.75 -25.29
CA LYS A 5 -11.22 -16.77 -25.69
C LYS A 5 -10.41 -17.13 -26.96
N ALA A 6 -10.57 -18.33 -27.52
CA ALA A 6 -9.76 -18.76 -28.66
C ALA A 6 -10.35 -18.43 -30.04
N ARG A 7 -11.60 -17.96 -30.14
CA ARG A 7 -12.28 -17.76 -31.46
C ARG A 7 -11.99 -16.41 -32.15
N GLY A 8 -11.51 -15.39 -31.44
CA GLY A 8 -11.22 -14.09 -32.05
C GLY A 8 -9.83 -13.99 -32.70
N LEU A 9 -8.86 -14.71 -32.21
CA LEU A 9 -7.48 -14.69 -32.70
C LEU A 9 -7.34 -15.41 -34.05
N ASN A 10 -8.13 -16.47 -34.27
CA ASN A 10 -8.08 -17.27 -35.47
C ASN A 10 -8.55 -16.53 -36.74
N GLY A 11 -9.47 -15.56 -36.63
CA GLY A 11 -9.96 -14.80 -37.78
C GLY A 11 -8.95 -13.82 -38.36
N VAL A 12 -8.24 -13.11 -37.48
CA VAL A 12 -7.19 -12.15 -37.89
C VAL A 12 -5.97 -12.87 -38.43
N VAL A 13 -5.57 -13.96 -37.79
CA VAL A 13 -4.46 -14.80 -38.25
C VAL A 13 -4.78 -15.42 -39.61
N PHE A 14 -6.02 -15.88 -39.81
CA PHE A 14 -6.48 -16.42 -41.11
C PHE A 14 -6.44 -15.36 -42.21
N LEU A 15 -6.88 -14.13 -41.93
CA LEU A 15 -6.89 -13.02 -42.89
C LEU A 15 -5.47 -12.59 -43.27
N VAL A 16 -4.56 -12.49 -42.31
CA VAL A 16 -3.13 -12.24 -42.56
C VAL A 16 -2.51 -13.37 -43.36
N PHE A 17 -2.87 -14.61 -43.10
CA PHE A 17 -2.39 -15.77 -43.83
C PHE A 17 -2.89 -15.76 -45.28
N VAL A 18 -4.16 -15.42 -45.53
CA VAL A 18 -4.73 -15.28 -46.88
C VAL A 18 -4.05 -14.19 -47.66
N VAL A 19 -3.82 -12.99 -47.05
CA VAL A 19 -3.09 -11.89 -47.70
C VAL A 19 -1.64 -12.28 -47.99
N PHE A 20 -0.99 -12.99 -47.10
CA PHE A 20 0.39 -13.47 -47.30
C PHE A 20 0.43 -14.52 -48.42
N LEU A 21 -0.56 -15.39 -48.52
CA LEU A 21 -0.67 -16.44 -49.56
C LEU A 21 -0.90 -15.81 -50.93
N PHE A 22 -1.75 -14.76 -51.03
CA PHE A 22 -1.92 -14.00 -52.29
C PHE A 22 -0.66 -13.24 -52.67
N ALA A 23 0.03 -12.63 -51.71
CA ALA A 23 1.30 -11.96 -51.97
C ALA A 23 2.40 -12.93 -52.43
N ALA A 24 2.45 -14.12 -51.83
CA ALA A 24 3.40 -15.17 -52.22
C ALA A 24 3.12 -15.70 -53.63
N LEU A 25 1.84 -15.95 -53.97
CA LEU A 25 1.44 -16.37 -55.32
C LEU A 25 1.73 -15.30 -56.38
N TRP A 26 1.52 -14.03 -56.06
CA TRP A 26 1.87 -12.90 -56.94
C TRP A 26 3.40 -12.81 -57.15
N PHE A 27 4.17 -13.02 -56.10
CA PHE A 27 5.63 -12.98 -56.14
C PHE A 27 6.23 -14.13 -56.94
N THR A 28 5.70 -15.35 -56.81
CA THR A 28 6.15 -16.52 -57.56
C THR A 28 5.85 -16.39 -59.06
N ASN A 29 4.71 -15.80 -59.44
CA ASN A 29 4.32 -15.59 -60.81
C ASN A 29 5.23 -14.55 -61.52
N GLN A 30 5.83 -13.59 -60.80
CA GLN A 30 6.80 -12.66 -61.36
C GLN A 30 8.16 -13.31 -61.65
N PHE A 31 8.57 -14.33 -60.93
CA PHE A 31 9.86 -14.99 -61.15
C PHE A 31 9.83 -15.90 -62.39
N ASP A 32 8.73 -16.53 -62.69
CA ASP A 32 8.59 -17.47 -63.81
C ASP A 32 8.67 -16.77 -65.18
N GLN A 33 8.32 -15.52 -65.28
CA GLN A 33 8.39 -14.71 -66.51
C GLN A 33 9.82 -14.30 -66.93
N ARG A 34 10.75 -14.18 -65.99
CA ARG A 34 12.14 -13.75 -66.31
C ARG A 34 12.99 -14.85 -66.92
N GLU A 35 12.72 -16.11 -66.67
CA GLU A 35 13.49 -17.22 -67.24
C GLU A 35 13.19 -17.48 -68.73
N LYS A 36 12.07 -16.95 -69.26
CA LYS A 36 11.62 -17.15 -70.65
C LYS A 36 11.98 -16.01 -71.60
N GLU A 37 12.67 -14.99 -71.08
CA GLU A 37 13.11 -13.84 -71.89
C GLU A 37 14.32 -14.17 -72.76
N ILE A 38 14.28 -13.77 -74.07
CA ILE A 38 15.38 -13.97 -74.97
C ILE A 38 15.90 -12.65 -75.52
N SER A 39 17.21 -12.61 -75.88
CA SER A 39 17.83 -11.44 -76.50
C SER A 39 17.51 -11.34 -77.99
N TRP A 40 17.56 -10.11 -78.55
CA TRP A 40 17.37 -9.84 -79.97
C TRP A 40 18.23 -10.74 -80.84
N LYS A 41 19.51 -10.94 -80.52
CA LYS A 41 20.44 -11.79 -81.26
C LYS A 41 19.99 -13.25 -81.29
N LYS A 42 19.43 -13.77 -80.18
CA LYS A 42 18.90 -15.14 -80.07
C LYS A 42 17.61 -15.31 -80.89
N PHE A 43 16.77 -14.28 -80.92
CA PHE A 43 15.58 -14.21 -81.75
C PHE A 43 15.92 -14.31 -83.25
N GLN A 44 16.89 -13.50 -83.75
CA GLN A 44 17.37 -13.53 -85.14
C GLN A 44 17.86 -14.93 -85.51
N GLN A 45 18.60 -15.60 -84.62
CA GLN A 45 19.05 -16.99 -84.84
C GLN A 45 17.90 -18.01 -84.97
N LEU A 46 16.82 -17.81 -84.18
CA LEU A 46 15.63 -18.68 -84.23
C LEU A 46 14.86 -18.47 -85.54
N VAL A 47 14.75 -17.22 -86.03
CA VAL A 47 14.16 -16.92 -87.33
C VAL A 47 14.96 -17.55 -88.46
N GLN A 48 16.30 -17.34 -88.53
CA GLN A 48 17.17 -17.91 -89.58
C GLN A 48 17.20 -19.46 -89.61
N ASN A 49 16.97 -20.09 -88.43
CA ASN A 49 16.98 -21.57 -88.35
C ASN A 49 15.60 -22.19 -88.54
N ASP A 50 14.57 -21.45 -88.95
CA ASP A 50 13.19 -21.90 -89.17
C ASP A 50 12.60 -22.66 -87.95
N LYS A 51 12.92 -22.22 -86.72
CA LYS A 51 12.49 -22.80 -85.44
C LYS A 51 11.26 -22.17 -84.84
N ILE A 52 10.67 -21.21 -85.48
CA ILE A 52 9.52 -20.43 -84.98
C ILE A 52 8.26 -20.98 -85.62
N GLU A 53 7.25 -21.25 -84.78
CA GLU A 53 5.94 -21.70 -85.22
C GLU A 53 4.98 -20.50 -85.41
N SER A 54 4.91 -19.59 -84.42
CA SER A 54 4.12 -18.40 -84.53
C SER A 54 4.78 -17.23 -83.78
N VAL A 55 4.52 -16.00 -84.22
CA VAL A 55 4.96 -14.74 -83.61
C VAL A 55 3.75 -13.85 -83.34
N GLU A 56 3.59 -13.44 -82.09
CA GLU A 56 2.54 -12.53 -81.68
C GLU A 56 3.19 -11.23 -81.15
N VAL A 57 2.83 -10.10 -81.77
CA VAL A 57 3.42 -8.81 -81.44
C VAL A 57 2.42 -7.99 -80.64
N ASN A 58 2.67 -7.85 -79.35
CA ASN A 58 1.82 -7.12 -78.40
C ASN A 58 2.37 -5.72 -78.17
N GLN A 59 1.71 -4.70 -78.69
CA GLN A 59 2.10 -3.30 -78.53
C GLN A 59 1.58 -2.70 -77.25
N ASN A 60 2.37 -1.87 -76.61
CA ASN A 60 1.93 -1.09 -75.44
C ASN A 60 1.01 0.10 -75.86
N LYS A 61 0.04 0.46 -74.98
CA LYS A 61 -1.02 1.45 -75.29
C LYS A 61 -0.55 2.85 -75.66
N SER A 62 0.52 3.33 -75.07
CA SER A 62 0.88 4.72 -75.11
C SER A 62 2.25 5.01 -75.76
N VAL A 63 2.96 3.96 -76.10
CA VAL A 63 4.34 4.05 -76.65
C VAL A 63 4.54 2.96 -77.69
N THR A 64 5.48 3.16 -78.63
CA THR A 64 5.82 2.22 -79.70
C THR A 64 6.53 0.96 -79.17
N THR A 65 6.85 0.87 -77.90
CA THR A 65 7.44 -0.30 -77.26
C THR A 65 6.42 -1.48 -77.20
N GLY A 66 6.91 -2.72 -77.26
CA GLY A 66 6.06 -3.87 -77.20
C GLY A 66 6.75 -5.13 -76.69
N ARG A 67 5.94 -6.17 -76.48
CA ARG A 67 6.40 -7.50 -76.13
C ARG A 67 6.05 -8.45 -77.28
N VAL A 68 7.03 -9.15 -77.80
CA VAL A 68 6.88 -10.18 -78.82
C VAL A 68 6.85 -11.51 -78.13
N GLU A 69 5.79 -12.24 -78.34
CA GLU A 69 5.63 -13.61 -77.86
C GLU A 69 5.95 -14.58 -79.02
N ILE A 70 6.85 -15.52 -78.80
CA ILE A 70 7.42 -16.40 -79.83
C ILE A 70 7.17 -17.81 -79.41
N THR A 71 6.41 -18.57 -80.21
CA THR A 71 6.19 -19.98 -80.02
C THR A 71 7.17 -20.77 -80.91
N LEU A 72 7.91 -21.69 -80.32
CA LEU A 72 8.91 -22.49 -80.98
C LEU A 72 8.29 -23.82 -81.52
N LYS A 73 8.71 -24.31 -82.72
CA LYS A 73 8.34 -25.58 -83.27
C LYS A 73 8.82 -26.72 -82.34
N GLY A 74 7.92 -27.53 -81.74
CA GLY A 74 8.26 -28.64 -80.85
C GLY A 74 7.00 -29.17 -80.14
N ASP A 75 7.12 -30.25 -79.36
CA ASP A 75 6.01 -30.86 -78.66
C ASP A 75 5.23 -29.96 -77.76
N ASP A 76 3.93 -30.17 -77.68
CA ASP A 76 2.91 -29.38 -76.90
C ASP A 76 3.22 -29.27 -75.42
N SER A 77 4.23 -28.51 -75.03
CA SER A 77 4.47 -28.15 -73.65
C SER A 77 4.42 -26.63 -73.48
N SER A 78 3.83 -26.14 -72.40
CA SER A 78 3.77 -24.74 -72.02
C SER A 78 5.16 -24.08 -71.87
N ASP A 79 6.23 -24.81 -72.17
CA ASP A 79 7.62 -24.38 -72.09
C ASP A 79 8.20 -23.91 -73.43
N ASN A 80 7.42 -23.95 -74.51
CA ASN A 80 7.86 -23.53 -75.83
C ASN A 80 7.69 -22.03 -76.12
N VAL A 81 7.13 -21.25 -75.23
CA VAL A 81 6.91 -19.82 -75.42
C VAL A 81 8.11 -19.03 -74.89
N ARG A 82 8.61 -18.07 -75.69
CA ARG A 82 9.69 -17.13 -75.33
C ARG A 82 9.22 -15.68 -75.51
N TYR A 83 9.76 -14.79 -74.75
CA TYR A 83 9.40 -13.38 -74.79
C TYR A 83 10.60 -12.53 -75.18
N LEU A 84 10.34 -11.53 -76.05
CA LEU A 84 11.29 -10.50 -76.42
C LEU A 84 10.65 -9.12 -76.24
N TYR A 85 11.29 -8.27 -75.47
CA TYR A 85 10.87 -6.87 -75.34
C TYR A 85 11.56 -6.02 -76.38
N VAL A 86 10.79 -5.18 -77.11
CA VAL A 86 11.29 -4.32 -78.19
C VAL A 86 10.99 -2.85 -77.90
N SER A 87 11.95 -1.97 -78.22
CA SER A 87 11.82 -0.56 -78.05
C SER A 87 10.96 0.12 -79.12
N ASP A 88 10.87 -0.52 -80.31
CA ASP A 88 9.98 -0.11 -81.40
C ASP A 88 9.35 -1.32 -82.07
N VAL A 89 8.03 -1.39 -82.03
CA VAL A 89 7.25 -2.46 -82.62
C VAL A 89 7.31 -2.41 -84.16
N ASN A 90 7.46 -1.23 -84.77
CA ASN A 90 7.55 -1.11 -86.21
C ASN A 90 8.84 -1.74 -86.77
N GLU A 91 9.96 -1.57 -86.08
CA GLU A 91 11.25 -2.14 -86.48
C GLU A 91 11.21 -3.69 -86.56
N ILE A 92 10.52 -4.30 -85.58
CA ILE A 92 10.38 -5.75 -85.59
C ILE A 92 9.39 -6.25 -86.66
N GLN A 93 8.33 -5.45 -86.92
CA GLN A 93 7.40 -5.79 -87.99
C GLN A 93 8.10 -5.76 -89.34
N ASP A 94 8.95 -4.74 -89.64
CA ASP A 94 9.69 -4.63 -90.86
C ASP A 94 10.69 -5.80 -90.97
N TYR A 95 11.39 -6.14 -89.89
CA TYR A 95 12.30 -7.29 -89.89
C TYR A 95 11.56 -8.62 -90.18
N LEU A 96 10.35 -8.87 -89.55
CA LEU A 96 9.57 -10.07 -89.82
C LEU A 96 9.07 -10.14 -91.26
N LYS A 97 8.68 -9.01 -91.86
CA LYS A 97 8.31 -8.91 -93.30
C LYS A 97 9.49 -9.22 -94.22
N GLU A 98 10.68 -8.70 -93.97
CA GLU A 98 11.88 -8.97 -94.74
C GLU A 98 12.26 -10.45 -94.65
N GLN A 99 12.07 -11.11 -93.55
CA GLN A 99 12.38 -12.53 -93.37
C GLN A 99 11.23 -13.48 -93.79
N ASN A 100 10.10 -12.92 -94.26
CA ASN A 100 8.90 -13.65 -94.66
C ASN A 100 8.28 -14.59 -93.63
N VAL A 101 8.29 -14.06 -92.35
CA VAL A 101 7.70 -14.77 -91.19
C VAL A 101 6.34 -14.17 -90.93
N ASP A 102 5.30 -15.02 -90.89
CA ASP A 102 3.94 -14.59 -90.51
C ASP A 102 3.87 -14.23 -89.05
N TYR A 103 3.20 -13.12 -88.74
CA TYR A 103 2.97 -12.64 -87.39
C TYR A 103 1.54 -12.14 -87.21
N THR A 104 1.02 -12.22 -85.96
CA THR A 104 -0.27 -11.70 -85.56
C THR A 104 -0.11 -10.51 -84.62
N MET A 105 -1.00 -9.54 -84.73
CA MET A 105 -1.12 -8.43 -83.77
C MET A 105 -2.51 -8.45 -83.20
N PRO A 106 -2.67 -8.81 -81.91
CA PRO A 106 -3.93 -8.72 -81.26
C PRO A 106 -4.33 -7.24 -81.02
N ASP A 107 -5.62 -6.97 -80.91
CA ASP A 107 -6.14 -5.64 -80.56
C ASP A 107 -5.53 -5.16 -79.25
N ILE A 108 -5.19 -3.86 -79.20
CA ILE A 108 -4.66 -3.23 -77.99
C ILE A 108 -5.73 -3.32 -76.92
N PRO A 109 -5.48 -3.98 -75.76
CA PRO A 109 -6.46 -4.17 -74.72
C PRO A 109 -7.00 -2.83 -74.23
N GLN A 110 -8.30 -2.57 -74.36
CA GLN A 110 -8.91 -1.37 -73.77
C GLN A 110 -9.13 -1.60 -72.27
N ASP A 111 -8.54 -0.73 -71.44
CA ASP A 111 -8.84 -0.80 -69.99
C ASP A 111 -10.30 -0.43 -69.77
N SER A 112 -11.07 -1.30 -69.16
CA SER A 112 -12.32 -0.88 -68.58
C SER A 112 -11.95 -0.06 -67.32
N TRP A 113 -12.14 1.26 -67.38
CA TRP A 113 -11.94 2.18 -66.23
C TRP A 113 -12.70 1.71 -65.00
N ALA A 114 -13.80 0.96 -65.20
CA ALA A 114 -14.55 0.35 -64.14
C ALA A 114 -13.75 -0.73 -63.37
N ALA A 115 -12.94 -1.56 -64.02
CA ALA A 115 -12.15 -2.58 -63.36
C ALA A 115 -10.88 -2.03 -62.72
N THR A 116 -10.26 -1.01 -63.34
CA THR A 116 -8.99 -0.44 -62.86
C THR A 116 -9.19 0.60 -61.75
N THR A 117 -10.33 1.31 -61.72
CA THR A 117 -10.55 2.40 -60.78
C THR A 117 -11.61 2.06 -59.73
N PHE A 118 -12.77 1.50 -60.11
CA PHE A 118 -13.86 1.21 -59.19
C PHE A 118 -13.62 -0.02 -58.31
N LEU A 119 -13.06 -1.09 -58.87
CA LEU A 119 -12.87 -2.33 -58.13
C LEU A 119 -11.92 -2.14 -56.91
N PRO A 120 -10.75 -1.50 -57.02
CA PRO A 120 -9.87 -1.21 -55.87
C PRO A 120 -10.52 -0.30 -54.84
N VAL A 121 -11.31 0.72 -55.28
CA VAL A 121 -11.98 1.65 -54.37
C VAL A 121 -13.10 0.93 -53.60
N ILE A 122 -13.86 0.07 -54.26
CA ILE A 122 -14.93 -0.73 -53.59
C ILE A 122 -14.30 -1.71 -52.60
N LEU A 123 -13.20 -2.41 -52.99
CA LEU A 123 -12.50 -3.32 -52.10
C LEU A 123 -11.91 -2.62 -50.88
N THR A 124 -11.33 -1.44 -51.05
CA THR A 124 -10.84 -0.62 -49.90
C THR A 124 -11.97 -0.16 -48.99
N LEU A 125 -13.11 0.31 -49.55
CA LEU A 125 -14.28 0.69 -48.76
C LEU A 125 -14.90 -0.50 -47.99
N VAL A 126 -15.00 -1.66 -48.62
CA VAL A 126 -15.46 -2.88 -47.96
C VAL A 126 -14.45 -3.32 -46.89
N GLY A 127 -13.17 -3.23 -47.15
CA GLY A 127 -12.12 -3.49 -46.15
C GLY A 127 -12.20 -2.57 -44.94
N VAL A 128 -12.32 -1.27 -45.16
CA VAL A 128 -12.51 -0.27 -44.09
C VAL A 128 -13.81 -0.53 -43.31
N PHE A 129 -14.91 -0.85 -44.00
CA PHE A 129 -16.19 -1.15 -43.35
C PHE A 129 -16.12 -2.44 -42.52
N LEU A 130 -15.41 -3.47 -43.00
CA LEU A 130 -15.17 -4.71 -42.26
C LEU A 130 -14.27 -4.47 -41.05
N ILE A 131 -13.20 -3.67 -41.18
CA ILE A 131 -12.32 -3.29 -40.08
C ILE A 131 -13.10 -2.48 -39.05
N PHE A 132 -13.92 -1.51 -39.47
CA PHE A 132 -14.77 -0.71 -38.59
C PHE A 132 -15.83 -1.57 -37.90
N GLY A 133 -16.43 -2.53 -38.60
CA GLY A 133 -17.37 -3.50 -38.03
C GLY A 133 -16.72 -4.45 -37.01
N LEU A 134 -15.47 -4.88 -37.27
CA LEU A 134 -14.67 -5.68 -36.33
C LEU A 134 -14.22 -4.85 -35.11
N MET A 135 -13.80 -3.61 -35.30
CA MET A 135 -13.48 -2.68 -34.20
C MET A 135 -14.71 -2.38 -33.35
N ASN A 136 -15.88 -2.17 -33.94
CA ASN A 136 -17.13 -1.95 -33.19
C ASN A 136 -17.59 -3.22 -32.44
N ARG A 137 -17.36 -4.40 -32.96
CA ARG A 137 -17.61 -5.66 -32.23
C ARG A 137 -16.62 -5.93 -31.10
N GLN A 138 -15.37 -5.47 -31.20
CA GLN A 138 -14.39 -5.51 -30.11
C GLN A 138 -14.52 -4.33 -29.14
N GLY A 139 -15.01 -3.18 -29.58
CA GLY A 139 -15.22 -1.97 -28.78
C GLY A 139 -16.31 -2.09 -27.71
N GLY A 140 -17.26 -2.99 -27.84
CA GLY A 140 -18.26 -3.29 -26.82
C GLY A 140 -17.69 -3.84 -25.49
N GLY A 141 -16.50 -4.44 -25.51
CA GLY A 141 -15.82 -4.94 -24.30
C GLY A 141 -14.83 -3.92 -23.68
N ALA A 142 -14.28 -3.01 -24.46
CA ALA A 142 -13.34 -1.98 -23.97
C ALA A 142 -14.07 -0.79 -23.34
N ASN A 143 -15.21 -0.36 -23.91
CA ASN A 143 -16.02 0.71 -23.33
C ASN A 143 -16.67 0.30 -21.98
N SER A 144 -17.04 -0.97 -21.79
CA SER A 144 -17.54 -1.45 -20.49
C SER A 144 -16.45 -1.50 -19.42
N LYS A 145 -15.17 -1.72 -19.79
CA LYS A 145 -14.04 -1.63 -18.86
C LYS A 145 -13.69 -0.18 -18.54
N ALA A 146 -13.70 0.73 -19.51
CA ALA A 146 -13.48 2.16 -19.29
C ALA A 146 -14.58 2.79 -18.45
N MET A 147 -15.85 2.42 -18.63
CA MET A 147 -16.97 2.86 -17.79
C MET A 147 -16.94 2.28 -16.38
N ASN A 148 -16.22 1.16 -16.13
CA ASN A 148 -16.08 0.58 -14.80
C ASN A 148 -14.92 1.19 -13.99
N PHE A 149 -14.01 1.97 -14.56
CA PHE A 149 -12.93 2.64 -13.82
C PHE A 149 -13.43 3.68 -12.80
N GLY A 150 -14.54 4.32 -13.06
CA GLY A 150 -15.14 5.31 -12.17
C GLY A 150 -16.12 4.73 -11.14
N LYS A 151 -16.41 3.42 -11.17
CA LYS A 151 -17.33 2.81 -10.21
C LYS A 151 -16.68 2.65 -8.86
N SER A 152 -17.46 2.90 -7.81
CA SER A 152 -17.06 2.68 -6.43
C SER A 152 -16.60 1.24 -6.20
N ARG A 153 -15.47 1.06 -5.52
CA ARG A 153 -15.00 -0.25 -5.03
C ARG A 153 -15.56 -0.57 -3.64
N ALA A 154 -16.51 0.22 -3.15
CA ALA A 154 -17.11 0.02 -1.84
C ALA A 154 -17.68 -1.40 -1.72
N LYS A 155 -17.34 -2.07 -0.64
CA LYS A 155 -17.88 -3.38 -0.31
C LYS A 155 -19.15 -3.18 0.48
N LEU A 156 -20.27 -3.59 -0.10
CA LEU A 156 -21.53 -3.70 0.64
C LEU A 156 -21.45 -4.94 1.53
N SER A 157 -21.40 -4.75 2.83
CA SER A 157 -21.51 -5.84 3.80
C SER A 157 -23.00 -6.09 4.09
N THR A 158 -23.58 -7.02 3.33
CA THR A 158 -24.97 -7.49 3.53
C THR A 158 -25.04 -8.85 4.21
N ASP A 159 -23.91 -9.40 4.67
CA ASP A 159 -23.87 -10.71 5.33
C ASP A 159 -24.75 -10.68 6.58
N ARG A 160 -26.01 -11.12 6.40
CA ARG A 160 -27.01 -11.24 7.47
C ARG A 160 -26.60 -12.24 8.56
N ASP A 161 -25.67 -13.13 8.27
CA ASP A 161 -25.30 -14.25 9.14
C ASP A 161 -24.14 -13.98 10.11
N LYS A 162 -23.41 -12.85 9.98
CA LYS A 162 -22.33 -12.45 10.89
C LYS A 162 -22.36 -10.95 11.18
N LYS A 163 -23.46 -10.46 11.75
CA LYS A 163 -23.51 -9.06 12.18
C LYS A 163 -22.63 -8.87 13.40
N VAL A 164 -21.62 -8.03 13.27
CA VAL A 164 -20.86 -7.51 14.40
C VAL A 164 -21.74 -6.55 15.18
N THR A 165 -21.93 -6.77 16.48
CA THR A 165 -22.72 -5.91 17.38
C THR A 165 -21.85 -5.39 18.51
N PHE A 166 -22.37 -4.48 19.33
CA PHE A 166 -21.66 -3.97 20.51
C PHE A 166 -21.22 -5.07 21.50
N ALA A 167 -21.90 -6.21 21.54
CA ALA A 167 -21.51 -7.35 22.35
C ALA A 167 -20.16 -7.98 21.93
N GLN A 168 -19.68 -7.71 20.72
CA GLN A 168 -18.39 -8.18 20.22
C GLN A 168 -17.28 -7.12 20.31
N VAL A 169 -17.64 -5.89 20.69
CA VAL A 169 -16.70 -4.80 20.97
C VAL A 169 -16.49 -4.77 22.48
N ALA A 170 -15.31 -5.19 22.92
CA ALA A 170 -14.94 -5.19 24.32
C ALA A 170 -14.27 -3.86 24.69
N GLY A 171 -14.52 -3.38 25.91
CA GLY A 171 -14.12 -2.03 26.32
C GLY A 171 -14.88 -0.96 25.55
N LEU A 172 -14.40 0.26 25.53
CA LEU A 172 -14.98 1.40 24.82
C LEU A 172 -16.44 1.68 25.24
N GLU A 173 -16.73 1.60 26.54
CA GLU A 173 -18.10 1.74 27.05
C GLU A 173 -18.64 3.15 26.77
N GLU A 174 -17.84 4.17 27.02
CA GLU A 174 -18.20 5.59 26.79
C GLU A 174 -18.38 5.88 25.28
N GLU A 175 -17.52 5.34 24.43
CA GLU A 175 -17.63 5.49 23.00
C GLU A 175 -18.85 4.75 22.44
N LYS A 176 -19.23 3.62 23.01
CA LYS A 176 -20.48 2.90 22.66
C LYS A 176 -21.70 3.72 23.03
N GLU A 177 -21.75 4.25 24.28
CA GLU A 177 -22.85 5.08 24.76
C GLU A 177 -23.02 6.31 23.88
N GLU A 178 -21.91 6.99 23.50
CA GLU A 178 -21.96 8.13 22.58
C GLU A 178 -22.50 7.75 21.20
N LEU A 179 -22.24 6.53 20.72
CA LEU A 179 -22.71 6.04 19.42
C LEU A 179 -24.10 5.39 19.46
N GLU A 180 -24.63 5.05 20.65
CA GLU A 180 -26.00 4.52 20.81
C GLU A 180 -27.06 5.48 20.33
N GLU A 181 -26.84 6.79 20.46
CA GLU A 181 -27.75 7.81 19.90
C GLU A 181 -27.89 7.68 18.39
N ILE A 182 -26.81 7.34 17.68
CA ILE A 182 -26.80 7.13 16.24
C ILE A 182 -27.55 5.85 15.87
N VAL A 183 -27.35 4.79 16.66
CA VAL A 183 -28.06 3.51 16.50
C VAL A 183 -29.58 3.74 16.69
N ASP A 184 -29.98 4.44 17.74
CA ASP A 184 -31.40 4.74 18.03
C ASP A 184 -32.04 5.59 16.92
N PHE A 185 -31.30 6.59 16.42
CA PHE A 185 -31.75 7.37 15.25
C PHE A 185 -31.95 6.49 14.01
N LEU A 186 -30.99 5.65 13.66
CA LEU A 186 -31.10 4.79 12.49
C LEU A 186 -32.25 3.76 12.61
N LYS A 187 -32.54 3.30 13.84
CA LYS A 187 -33.69 2.44 14.13
C LYS A 187 -35.02 3.19 14.09
N SER A 188 -35.06 4.43 14.58
CA SER A 188 -36.28 5.19 14.81
C SER A 188 -36.17 6.68 14.45
N PRO A 189 -35.90 7.05 13.17
CA PRO A 189 -35.61 8.43 12.77
C PRO A 189 -36.79 9.40 13.05
N LYS A 190 -38.03 8.91 13.00
CA LYS A 190 -39.23 9.73 13.21
C LYS A 190 -39.29 10.38 14.60
N LYS A 191 -38.83 9.72 15.64
CA LYS A 191 -38.77 10.21 17.02
C LYS A 191 -37.94 11.50 17.14
N TYR A 192 -36.81 11.55 16.47
CA TYR A 192 -35.92 12.70 16.49
C TYR A 192 -36.41 13.85 15.63
N ILE A 193 -36.99 13.53 14.47
CA ILE A 193 -37.58 14.54 13.57
C ILE A 193 -38.76 15.28 14.24
N GLN A 194 -39.60 14.57 14.98
CA GLN A 194 -40.76 15.17 15.65
C GLN A 194 -40.40 16.20 16.71
N VAL A 195 -39.27 16.03 17.41
CA VAL A 195 -38.78 17.00 18.41
C VAL A 195 -37.86 18.07 17.81
N GLY A 196 -37.62 18.05 16.51
CA GLY A 196 -36.76 19.02 15.80
C GLY A 196 -35.27 18.78 16.04
N ALA A 197 -34.85 17.62 16.56
CA ALA A 197 -33.46 17.27 16.77
C ALA A 197 -32.72 17.09 15.41
N ARG A 198 -31.48 17.58 15.38
CA ARG A 198 -30.57 17.38 14.26
C ARG A 198 -29.54 16.34 14.62
N ILE A 199 -29.54 15.25 13.90
CA ILE A 199 -28.54 14.20 14.07
C ILE A 199 -27.28 14.54 13.27
N PRO A 200 -26.07 14.25 13.79
CA PRO A 200 -24.83 14.48 13.05
C PRO A 200 -24.84 13.70 11.74
N LYS A 201 -24.48 14.37 10.65
CA LYS A 201 -24.33 13.74 9.34
C LYS A 201 -23.08 12.86 9.28
N GLY A 202 -22.05 13.25 10.02
CA GLY A 202 -20.79 12.55 10.02
C GLY A 202 -20.18 12.40 11.40
N VAL A 203 -19.53 11.25 11.62
CA VAL A 203 -18.79 10.89 12.84
C VAL A 203 -17.37 10.55 12.47
N LEU A 204 -16.42 11.22 13.10
CA LEU A 204 -15.00 10.96 12.94
C LEU A 204 -14.47 10.16 14.13
N LEU A 205 -14.05 8.92 13.88
CA LEU A 205 -13.35 8.08 14.86
C LEU A 205 -11.86 8.40 14.81
N VAL A 206 -11.31 8.86 15.92
CA VAL A 206 -9.90 9.29 16.02
C VAL A 206 -9.18 8.47 17.07
N GLY A 207 -7.98 8.00 16.79
CA GLY A 207 -7.16 7.31 17.79
C GLY A 207 -6.02 6.50 17.19
N PRO A 208 -5.15 5.92 18.02
CA PRO A 208 -4.03 5.11 17.57
C PRO A 208 -4.46 3.92 16.69
N PRO A 209 -3.57 3.39 15.84
CA PRO A 209 -3.87 2.17 15.08
C PRO A 209 -4.13 0.98 16.03
N GLY A 210 -4.97 0.04 15.60
CA GLY A 210 -5.26 -1.17 16.38
C GLY A 210 -6.25 -1.01 17.54
N THR A 211 -6.82 0.18 17.78
CA THR A 211 -7.78 0.44 18.87
C THR A 211 -9.23 0.02 18.58
N GLY A 212 -9.51 -0.52 17.38
CA GLY A 212 -10.83 -1.06 17.05
C GLY A 212 -11.80 -0.10 16.35
N LYS A 213 -11.34 1.04 15.81
CA LYS A 213 -12.19 2.03 15.12
C LYS A 213 -13.08 1.42 14.02
N THR A 214 -12.50 0.61 13.14
CA THR A 214 -13.23 -0.07 12.07
C THR A 214 -14.22 -1.12 12.62
N LEU A 215 -13.86 -1.80 13.72
CA LEU A 215 -14.74 -2.76 14.39
C LEU A 215 -15.94 -2.06 15.03
N LEU A 216 -15.71 -0.92 15.70
CA LEU A 216 -16.74 -0.10 16.32
C LEU A 216 -17.73 0.43 15.27
N ALA A 217 -17.26 0.93 14.12
CA ALA A 217 -18.13 1.36 13.04
C ALA A 217 -19.01 0.24 12.48
N LYS A 218 -18.45 -0.96 12.33
CA LYS A 218 -19.21 -2.16 11.93
C LYS A 218 -20.25 -2.54 12.98
N ALA A 219 -19.90 -2.41 14.26
CA ALA A 219 -20.81 -2.73 15.37
C ALA A 219 -22.01 -1.77 15.40
N VAL A 220 -21.80 -0.48 15.15
CA VAL A 220 -22.89 0.52 15.02
C VAL A 220 -23.86 0.11 13.92
N ALA A 221 -23.35 -0.26 12.76
CA ALA A 221 -24.20 -0.69 11.64
C ALA A 221 -24.96 -2.00 11.94
N GLY A 222 -24.27 -2.96 12.54
CA GLY A 222 -24.87 -4.23 12.95
C GLY A 222 -25.93 -4.08 14.03
N GLU A 223 -25.69 -3.22 15.02
CA GLU A 223 -26.62 -2.91 16.09
C GLU A 223 -27.85 -2.14 15.55
N ALA A 224 -27.65 -1.20 14.63
CA ALA A 224 -28.73 -0.50 13.96
C ALA A 224 -29.49 -1.38 12.95
N GLY A 225 -28.89 -2.47 12.47
CA GLY A 225 -29.47 -3.36 11.48
C GLY A 225 -29.51 -2.78 10.06
N VAL A 226 -28.67 -1.80 9.76
CA VAL A 226 -28.61 -1.11 8.47
C VAL A 226 -27.46 -1.60 7.59
N PRO A 227 -27.54 -1.41 6.25
CA PRO A 227 -26.44 -1.66 5.32
C PRO A 227 -25.18 -0.88 5.67
N PHE A 228 -24.02 -1.52 5.49
CA PHE A 228 -22.71 -0.95 5.78
C PHE A 228 -21.85 -0.92 4.50
N PHE A 229 -21.55 0.27 4.00
CA PHE A 229 -20.66 0.49 2.88
C PHE A 229 -19.27 0.84 3.41
N THR A 230 -18.26 0.04 3.10
CA THR A 230 -16.89 0.29 3.55
C THR A 230 -15.96 0.52 2.37
N ILE A 231 -15.12 1.55 2.50
CA ILE A 231 -14.08 1.92 1.53
C ILE A 231 -12.87 2.47 2.27
N SER A 232 -11.67 2.28 1.73
CA SER A 232 -10.47 2.97 2.22
C SER A 232 -10.33 4.33 1.55
N GLY A 233 -9.86 5.34 2.29
CA GLY A 233 -9.50 6.63 1.72
C GLY A 233 -8.48 6.50 0.58
N SER A 234 -7.58 5.54 0.65
CA SER A 234 -6.62 5.23 -0.40
C SER A 234 -7.26 4.75 -1.72
N ASP A 235 -8.45 4.14 -1.66
CA ASP A 235 -9.19 3.70 -2.86
C ASP A 235 -9.71 4.87 -3.72
N PHE A 236 -9.76 6.06 -3.16
CA PHE A 236 -10.13 7.27 -3.89
C PHE A 236 -8.94 7.93 -4.58
N VAL A 237 -7.70 7.60 -4.19
CA VAL A 237 -6.50 8.19 -4.77
C VAL A 237 -6.05 7.36 -5.97
N GLU A 238 -6.13 7.96 -7.16
CA GLU A 238 -5.73 7.33 -8.43
C GLU A 238 -4.80 8.28 -9.20
N MET A 239 -4.11 7.75 -10.22
CA MET A 239 -3.22 8.57 -11.05
C MET A 239 -3.96 9.45 -12.07
N PHE A 240 -5.25 9.19 -12.31
CA PHE A 240 -6.05 9.90 -13.30
C PHE A 240 -7.00 10.88 -12.64
N VAL A 241 -6.89 12.15 -13.02
CA VAL A 241 -7.71 13.25 -12.49
C VAL A 241 -9.19 12.98 -12.70
N GLY A 242 -10.00 13.15 -11.65
CA GLY A 242 -11.46 13.01 -11.66
C GLY A 242 -12.00 11.61 -11.40
N VAL A 243 -11.18 10.56 -11.37
CA VAL A 243 -11.62 9.19 -11.07
C VAL A 243 -12.04 9.07 -9.60
N GLY A 244 -11.28 9.63 -8.66
CA GLY A 244 -11.62 9.66 -7.25
C GLY A 244 -12.95 10.37 -6.99
N ALA A 245 -13.15 11.54 -7.58
CA ALA A 245 -14.40 12.30 -7.47
C ALA A 245 -15.61 11.52 -8.08
N SER A 246 -15.41 10.77 -9.14
CA SER A 246 -16.45 9.89 -9.72
C SER A 246 -16.82 8.75 -8.77
N ARG A 247 -15.84 8.13 -8.11
CA ARG A 247 -16.08 7.07 -7.11
C ARG A 247 -16.82 7.57 -5.88
N VAL A 248 -16.51 8.79 -5.44
CA VAL A 248 -17.26 9.43 -4.35
C VAL A 248 -18.73 9.57 -4.73
N ARG A 249 -19.03 10.14 -5.91
CA ARG A 249 -20.42 10.27 -6.38
C ARG A 249 -21.15 8.94 -6.47
N ASP A 250 -20.53 7.94 -7.07
CA ASP A 250 -21.11 6.61 -7.23
C ASP A 250 -21.41 5.95 -5.87
N LEU A 251 -20.49 6.10 -4.89
CA LEU A 251 -20.69 5.63 -3.52
C LEU A 251 -21.92 6.27 -2.85
N PHE A 252 -22.03 7.60 -2.94
CA PHE A 252 -23.15 8.31 -2.31
C PHE A 252 -24.48 8.05 -3.04
N GLU A 253 -24.48 7.91 -4.36
CA GLU A 253 -25.66 7.48 -5.13
C GLU A 253 -26.14 6.09 -4.73
N GLU A 254 -25.21 5.16 -4.52
CA GLU A 254 -25.54 3.80 -4.09
C GLU A 254 -26.06 3.80 -2.64
N ALA A 255 -25.46 4.60 -1.75
CA ALA A 255 -25.93 4.76 -0.38
C ALA A 255 -27.36 5.37 -0.34
N LYS A 256 -27.66 6.36 -1.16
CA LYS A 256 -29.02 6.96 -1.27
C LYS A 256 -30.07 5.92 -1.68
N LYS A 257 -29.73 4.96 -2.53
CA LYS A 257 -30.64 3.87 -2.93
C LYS A 257 -30.90 2.87 -1.80
N ASN A 258 -29.99 2.78 -0.85
CA ASN A 258 -30.02 1.80 0.25
C ASN A 258 -30.25 2.44 1.63
N ALA A 259 -30.73 3.66 1.68
CA ALA A 259 -31.04 4.35 2.94
C ALA A 259 -32.20 3.66 3.70
N PRO A 260 -32.13 3.54 5.07
CA PRO A 260 -31.06 4.04 5.93
C PRO A 260 -29.80 3.16 5.89
N CYS A 261 -28.59 3.79 5.87
CA CYS A 261 -27.32 3.08 5.79
C CYS A 261 -26.16 3.86 6.43
N ILE A 262 -25.04 3.17 6.64
CA ILE A 262 -23.80 3.78 7.08
C ILE A 262 -22.75 3.68 5.95
N ILE A 263 -22.10 4.79 5.62
CA ILE A 263 -20.89 4.85 4.80
C ILE A 263 -19.70 4.94 5.75
N PHE A 264 -18.76 4.03 5.64
CA PHE A 264 -17.54 4.05 6.43
C PHE A 264 -16.31 4.26 5.53
N ILE A 265 -15.55 5.30 5.83
CA ILE A 265 -14.30 5.65 5.12
C ILE A 265 -13.14 5.43 6.08
N ASP A 266 -12.39 4.36 5.89
CA ASP A 266 -11.17 4.12 6.68
C ASP A 266 -10.01 4.94 6.13
N GLU A 267 -9.05 5.31 6.98
CA GLU A 267 -7.88 6.12 6.61
C GLU A 267 -8.26 7.39 5.81
N ILE A 268 -9.22 8.16 6.31
CA ILE A 268 -9.73 9.36 5.63
C ILE A 268 -8.61 10.39 5.36
N ASP A 269 -7.54 10.39 6.14
CA ASP A 269 -6.36 11.24 5.98
C ASP A 269 -5.61 11.01 4.65
N ALA A 270 -5.81 9.89 3.98
CA ALA A 270 -5.29 9.67 2.63
C ALA A 270 -5.85 10.68 1.61
N VAL A 271 -7.10 11.13 1.80
CA VAL A 271 -7.81 12.07 0.90
C VAL A 271 -7.95 13.46 1.52
N ALA A 272 -8.21 13.52 2.82
CA ALA A 272 -8.60 14.74 3.53
C ALA A 272 -7.43 15.48 4.20
N ARG A 273 -6.22 15.32 3.71
CA ARG A 273 -5.03 16.00 4.23
C ARG A 273 -5.04 17.49 3.88
N ARG A 274 -4.53 18.35 4.80
CA ARG A 274 -4.34 19.80 4.59
C ARG A 274 -3.60 20.08 3.28
N ARG A 275 -3.96 21.18 2.63
CA ARG A 275 -3.34 21.66 1.39
C ARG A 275 -1.88 22.02 1.65
N GLY A 276 -0.97 21.40 0.91
CA GLY A 276 0.44 21.76 0.91
C GLY A 276 0.77 22.67 -0.27
N THR A 277 1.75 23.54 -0.10
CA THR A 277 2.25 24.45 -1.17
C THR A 277 3.17 23.77 -2.18
N GLY A 278 3.12 22.43 -2.33
CA GLY A 278 3.98 21.67 -3.22
C GLY A 278 3.49 21.68 -4.68
N MET A 279 4.36 21.98 -5.64
CA MET A 279 4.11 21.86 -7.07
C MET A 279 4.25 20.40 -7.53
N GLY A 280 3.12 19.67 -7.62
CA GLY A 280 3.10 18.31 -8.16
C GLY A 280 1.70 17.82 -8.50
N GLY A 281 1.49 17.28 -9.70
CA GLY A 281 0.16 16.92 -10.26
C GLY A 281 -0.66 15.86 -9.50
N GLY A 282 -0.12 15.24 -8.43
CA GLY A 282 -0.87 14.35 -7.56
C GLY A 282 -1.68 15.06 -6.46
N HIS A 283 -1.51 16.39 -6.31
CA HIS A 283 -2.26 17.19 -5.35
C HIS A 283 -3.66 17.56 -5.88
N ASP A 284 -3.77 17.87 -7.17
CA ASP A 284 -5.02 18.31 -7.81
C ASP A 284 -6.12 17.24 -7.74
N GLU A 285 -5.75 15.97 -7.89
CA GLU A 285 -6.70 14.86 -7.84
C GLU A 285 -7.26 14.64 -6.43
N ARG A 286 -6.40 14.70 -5.40
CA ARG A 286 -6.83 14.57 -4.00
C ARG A 286 -7.73 15.73 -3.59
N GLU A 287 -7.39 16.97 -3.95
CA GLU A 287 -8.23 18.13 -3.68
C GLU A 287 -9.58 18.04 -4.38
N GLN A 288 -9.62 17.61 -5.63
CA GLN A 288 -10.86 17.42 -6.36
C GLN A 288 -11.74 16.34 -5.70
N THR A 289 -11.12 15.25 -5.24
CA THR A 289 -11.80 14.17 -4.54
C THR A 289 -12.33 14.62 -3.18
N LEU A 290 -11.51 15.33 -2.38
CA LEU A 290 -11.95 15.94 -1.12
C LEU A 290 -13.12 16.91 -1.34
N ASN A 291 -13.00 17.82 -2.30
CA ASN A 291 -14.06 18.77 -2.60
C ASN A 291 -15.36 18.05 -3.00
N GLN A 292 -15.27 16.97 -3.79
CA GLN A 292 -16.45 16.17 -4.14
C GLN A 292 -17.05 15.49 -2.90
N LEU A 293 -16.23 14.95 -1.99
CA LEU A 293 -16.70 14.37 -0.72
C LEU A 293 -17.46 15.42 0.10
N LEU A 294 -16.91 16.62 0.21
CA LEU A 294 -17.56 17.72 0.93
C LEU A 294 -18.88 18.13 0.28
N VAL A 295 -18.93 18.19 -1.05
CA VAL A 295 -20.16 18.49 -1.81
C VAL A 295 -21.24 17.42 -1.58
N GLU A 296 -20.87 16.14 -1.62
CA GLU A 296 -21.82 15.06 -1.35
C GLU A 296 -22.34 15.11 0.10
N MET A 297 -21.46 15.34 1.08
CA MET A 297 -21.86 15.48 2.49
C MET A 297 -22.76 16.69 2.73
N ASP A 298 -22.51 17.82 2.07
CA ASP A 298 -23.37 19.00 2.15
C ASP A 298 -24.71 18.77 1.42
N GLY A 299 -24.69 17.95 0.35
CA GLY A 299 -25.80 17.74 -0.58
C GLY A 299 -26.94 16.85 -0.08
N PHE A 300 -26.74 16.03 0.96
CA PHE A 300 -27.84 15.26 1.52
C PHE A 300 -28.47 15.94 2.75
N GLY A 301 -29.81 15.78 2.86
CA GLY A 301 -30.59 16.39 3.94
C GLY A 301 -30.29 15.72 5.30
N VAL A 302 -30.50 16.47 6.38
CA VAL A 302 -30.23 16.01 7.77
C VAL A 302 -30.98 14.74 8.15
N ASN A 303 -32.02 14.36 7.40
CA ASN A 303 -32.95 13.28 7.76
C ASN A 303 -33.06 12.19 6.67
N GLU A 304 -32.13 12.11 5.75
CA GLU A 304 -32.15 11.08 4.68
C GLU A 304 -31.74 9.68 5.15
N GLY A 305 -31.35 9.54 6.43
CA GLY A 305 -31.00 8.25 7.03
C GLY A 305 -29.61 7.74 6.63
N ILE A 306 -28.76 8.59 6.08
CA ILE A 306 -27.38 8.27 5.73
C ILE A 306 -26.45 8.88 6.77
N ILE A 307 -25.63 8.06 7.41
CA ILE A 307 -24.58 8.50 8.33
C ILE A 307 -23.23 8.18 7.71
N VAL A 308 -22.34 9.17 7.63
CA VAL A 308 -20.96 8.98 7.18
C VAL A 308 -20.07 8.84 8.40
N MET A 309 -19.46 7.69 8.57
CA MET A 309 -18.43 7.47 9.60
C MET A 309 -17.06 7.46 8.92
N ALA A 310 -16.07 8.08 9.53
CA ALA A 310 -14.70 8.00 9.03
C ALA A 310 -13.74 7.67 10.17
N ALA A 311 -12.61 7.04 9.83
CA ALA A 311 -11.56 6.75 10.79
C ALA A 311 -10.23 7.37 10.36
N THR A 312 -9.47 7.89 11.33
CA THR A 312 -8.10 8.36 11.12
C THR A 312 -7.25 8.09 12.35
N ASN A 313 -5.96 7.88 12.12
CA ASN A 313 -4.96 7.83 13.18
C ASN A 313 -4.33 9.22 13.45
N ARG A 314 -4.57 10.20 12.56
CA ARG A 314 -3.93 11.50 12.55
C ARG A 314 -4.93 12.62 12.27
N VAL A 315 -5.56 13.12 13.31
CA VAL A 315 -6.50 14.25 13.18
C VAL A 315 -5.77 15.57 12.87
N ASP A 316 -4.51 15.70 13.27
CA ASP A 316 -3.65 16.87 13.12
C ASP A 316 -3.42 17.27 11.66
N ILE A 317 -3.38 16.28 10.74
CA ILE A 317 -3.13 16.54 9.32
C ILE A 317 -4.40 16.74 8.49
N LEU A 318 -5.60 16.61 9.08
CA LEU A 318 -6.85 16.76 8.34
C LEU A 318 -7.13 18.23 7.96
N ASP A 319 -7.71 18.43 6.78
CA ASP A 319 -8.19 19.74 6.35
C ASP A 319 -9.32 20.22 7.28
N PRO A 320 -9.23 21.42 7.87
CA PRO A 320 -10.27 21.95 8.75
C PRO A 320 -11.65 22.02 8.11
N ALA A 321 -11.75 22.06 6.78
CA ALA A 321 -13.03 22.10 6.07
C ALA A 321 -13.87 20.85 6.31
N ILE A 322 -13.23 19.68 6.56
CA ILE A 322 -13.96 18.43 6.80
C ILE A 322 -14.61 18.40 8.20
N LEU A 323 -14.05 19.16 9.14
CA LEU A 323 -14.49 19.24 10.54
C LEU A 323 -15.53 20.34 10.78
N ARG A 324 -16.02 21.02 9.73
CA ARG A 324 -17.05 22.03 9.86
C ARG A 324 -18.41 21.43 10.17
N PRO A 325 -19.26 22.13 10.96
CA PRO A 325 -20.63 21.69 11.22
C PRO A 325 -21.39 21.36 9.93
N GLY A 326 -22.17 20.28 9.93
CA GLY A 326 -22.86 19.74 8.77
C GLY A 326 -22.07 18.69 7.96
N ARG A 327 -20.82 18.39 8.39
CA ARG A 327 -19.94 17.36 7.81
C ARG A 327 -19.58 16.33 8.86
N PHE A 328 -18.33 16.33 9.37
CA PHE A 328 -17.98 15.48 10.52
C PHE A 328 -18.21 16.29 11.81
N ASP A 329 -19.44 16.34 12.24
CA ASP A 329 -19.90 17.15 13.37
C ASP A 329 -19.46 16.59 14.71
N ARG A 330 -19.33 15.26 14.79
CA ARG A 330 -18.99 14.53 16.00
C ARG A 330 -17.62 13.88 15.87
N LYS A 331 -16.79 14.02 16.91
CA LYS A 331 -15.50 13.35 17.01
C LYS A 331 -15.54 12.40 18.21
N VAL A 332 -15.32 11.13 17.97
CA VAL A 332 -15.23 10.11 18.99
C VAL A 332 -13.77 9.67 19.11
N MET A 333 -13.20 9.85 20.30
CA MET A 333 -11.81 9.51 20.58
C MET A 333 -11.72 8.05 21.02
N VAL A 334 -11.16 7.20 20.16
CA VAL A 334 -10.98 5.76 20.44
C VAL A 334 -9.56 5.53 20.94
N GLY A 335 -9.38 5.64 22.25
CA GLY A 335 -8.09 5.57 22.93
C GLY A 335 -7.53 4.15 23.03
N ARG A 336 -6.35 4.04 23.69
CA ARG A 336 -5.87 2.73 24.15
C ARG A 336 -6.73 2.25 25.31
N PRO A 337 -7.02 0.94 25.40
CA PRO A 337 -7.84 0.41 26.47
C PRO A 337 -7.11 0.50 27.83
N ASP A 338 -7.86 0.80 28.88
CA ASP A 338 -7.43 0.69 30.26
C ASP A 338 -7.33 -0.79 30.71
N ILE A 339 -6.94 -1.04 31.95
CA ILE A 339 -6.78 -2.42 32.48
C ILE A 339 -8.08 -3.22 32.32
N LYS A 340 -9.24 -2.61 32.62
CA LYS A 340 -10.54 -3.29 32.52
C LYS A 340 -10.89 -3.59 31.06
N GLY A 341 -10.69 -2.62 30.17
CA GLY A 341 -10.90 -2.81 28.74
C GLY A 341 -9.98 -3.87 28.14
N ARG A 342 -8.69 -3.92 28.55
CA ARG A 342 -7.77 -4.97 28.11
C ARG A 342 -8.22 -6.36 28.58
N GLU A 343 -8.68 -6.49 29.82
CA GLU A 343 -9.21 -7.76 30.33
C GLU A 343 -10.42 -8.22 29.52
N GLU A 344 -11.35 -7.31 29.21
CA GLU A 344 -12.53 -7.62 28.39
C GLU A 344 -12.15 -8.02 26.96
N ILE A 345 -11.21 -7.31 26.35
CA ILE A 345 -10.67 -7.63 25.02
C ILE A 345 -10.02 -9.02 25.02
N LEU A 346 -9.21 -9.31 26.03
CA LEU A 346 -8.59 -10.63 26.20
C LEU A 346 -9.66 -11.72 26.34
N LYS A 347 -10.74 -11.51 27.11
CA LYS A 347 -11.86 -12.46 27.22
C LYS A 347 -12.54 -12.71 25.89
N VAL A 348 -12.70 -11.68 25.04
CA VAL A 348 -13.29 -11.84 23.71
C VAL A 348 -12.38 -12.68 22.79
N HIS A 349 -11.08 -12.38 22.77
CA HIS A 349 -10.12 -13.09 21.92
C HIS A 349 -9.73 -14.48 22.46
N ALA A 350 -9.99 -14.74 23.74
CA ALA A 350 -9.85 -16.05 24.34
C ALA A 350 -10.98 -17.02 23.96
N LYS A 351 -12.14 -16.50 23.52
CA LYS A 351 -13.24 -17.35 23.06
C LYS A 351 -12.79 -18.24 21.89
N GLY A 352 -12.89 -19.55 22.10
CA GLY A 352 -12.45 -20.54 21.08
C GLY A 352 -10.98 -20.92 21.13
N LYS A 353 -10.20 -20.40 22.09
CA LYS A 353 -8.84 -20.88 22.39
C LYS A 353 -8.85 -21.70 23.68
N PRO A 354 -8.31 -22.92 23.71
CA PRO A 354 -8.23 -23.74 24.90
C PRO A 354 -7.15 -23.17 25.85
N LEU A 355 -7.58 -22.51 26.90
CA LEU A 355 -6.71 -21.97 27.95
C LEU A 355 -6.55 -22.97 29.08
N SER A 356 -5.36 -23.06 29.68
CA SER A 356 -5.12 -23.78 30.92
C SER A 356 -5.80 -23.04 32.10
N GLU A 357 -6.14 -23.73 33.15
CA GLU A 357 -6.76 -23.18 34.38
C GLU A 357 -5.83 -22.18 35.11
N GLU A 358 -4.54 -22.26 34.88
CA GLU A 358 -3.52 -21.38 35.47
C GLU A 358 -3.50 -19.95 34.87
N ILE A 359 -4.17 -19.75 33.72
CA ILE A 359 -4.11 -18.47 33.02
C ILE A 359 -5.02 -17.44 33.68
N ASN A 360 -4.40 -16.38 34.18
CA ASN A 360 -5.12 -15.24 34.75
C ASN A 360 -5.14 -14.07 33.74
N LEU A 361 -6.32 -13.88 33.09
CA LEU A 361 -6.48 -12.80 32.10
C LEU A 361 -6.36 -11.39 32.72
N GLN A 362 -6.74 -11.23 33.99
CA GLN A 362 -6.60 -9.96 34.71
C GLN A 362 -5.11 -9.61 34.90
N GLN A 363 -4.30 -10.58 35.30
CA GLN A 363 -2.85 -10.37 35.42
C GLN A 363 -2.21 -10.02 34.07
N ILE A 364 -2.65 -10.69 33.00
CA ILE A 364 -2.18 -10.38 31.64
C ILE A 364 -2.60 -8.95 31.25
N ALA A 365 -3.83 -8.53 31.58
CA ALA A 365 -4.29 -7.17 31.32
C ALA A 365 -3.45 -6.11 32.06
N GLN A 366 -3.02 -6.40 33.29
CA GLN A 366 -2.12 -5.53 34.05
C GLN A 366 -0.75 -5.42 33.39
N THR A 367 -0.17 -6.56 32.97
CA THR A 367 1.17 -6.60 32.38
C THR A 367 1.25 -6.01 30.96
N THR A 368 0.10 -5.86 30.28
CA THR A 368 0.03 -5.38 28.89
C THR A 368 -0.35 -3.90 28.80
N ALA A 369 0.12 -3.07 29.74
CA ALA A 369 -0.09 -1.63 29.68
C ALA A 369 0.36 -1.05 28.34
N GLY A 370 -0.45 -0.17 27.77
CA GLY A 370 -0.18 0.44 26.47
C GLY A 370 -0.49 -0.43 25.23
N PHE A 371 -0.86 -1.70 25.39
CA PHE A 371 -1.28 -2.56 24.27
C PHE A 371 -2.65 -2.12 23.74
N THR A 372 -2.79 -2.18 22.44
CA THR A 372 -4.06 -1.99 21.73
C THR A 372 -4.84 -3.31 21.64
N GLY A 373 -6.10 -3.25 21.21
CA GLY A 373 -6.89 -4.46 20.96
C GLY A 373 -6.24 -5.42 19.96
N ALA A 374 -5.60 -4.89 18.94
CA ALA A 374 -4.88 -5.70 17.95
C ALA A 374 -3.62 -6.35 18.54
N ASP A 375 -2.90 -5.67 19.44
CA ASP A 375 -1.73 -6.24 20.10
C ASP A 375 -2.14 -7.39 21.03
N LEU A 376 -3.28 -7.25 21.75
CA LEU A 376 -3.82 -8.29 22.62
C LEU A 376 -4.33 -9.51 21.85
N GLU A 377 -4.96 -9.30 20.69
CA GLU A 377 -5.32 -10.38 19.78
C GLU A 377 -4.08 -11.15 19.31
N ASN A 378 -3.07 -10.40 18.86
CA ASN A 378 -1.80 -10.96 18.39
C ASN A 378 -1.06 -11.70 19.51
N LEU A 379 -1.08 -11.18 20.75
CA LEU A 379 -0.50 -11.84 21.91
C LEU A 379 -1.07 -13.24 22.12
N LEU A 380 -2.39 -13.37 22.15
CA LEU A 380 -3.06 -14.66 22.33
C LEU A 380 -2.87 -15.58 21.11
N ASN A 381 -2.78 -15.02 19.91
CA ASN A 381 -2.49 -15.79 18.70
C ASN A 381 -1.07 -16.34 18.70
N GLU A 382 -0.07 -15.52 19.05
CA GLU A 382 1.32 -15.95 19.16
C GLU A 382 1.50 -17.00 20.26
N ALA A 383 0.82 -16.86 21.41
CA ALA A 383 0.82 -17.87 22.46
C ALA A 383 0.22 -19.21 21.95
N ALA A 384 -0.84 -19.16 21.15
CA ALA A 384 -1.41 -20.36 20.54
C ALA A 384 -0.46 -21.03 19.54
N ILE A 385 0.28 -20.23 18.74
CA ILE A 385 1.31 -20.74 17.83
C ILE A 385 2.44 -21.42 18.62
N LEU A 386 2.87 -20.85 19.75
CA LEU A 386 3.89 -21.46 20.61
C LEU A 386 3.43 -22.79 21.19
N ALA A 387 2.20 -22.85 21.72
CA ALA A 387 1.62 -24.10 22.22
C ALA A 387 1.53 -25.18 21.14
N ALA A 388 1.12 -24.79 19.92
CA ALA A 388 1.05 -25.72 18.78
C ALA A 388 2.43 -26.25 18.35
N LYS A 389 3.48 -25.41 18.38
CA LYS A 389 4.88 -25.83 18.11
C LYS A 389 5.36 -26.89 19.09
N ASP A 390 4.92 -26.79 20.36
CA ASP A 390 5.24 -27.76 21.41
C ASP A 390 4.28 -28.97 21.40
N ASN A 391 3.48 -29.15 20.32
CA ASN A 391 2.48 -30.22 20.17
C ASN A 391 1.45 -30.27 21.31
N ARG A 392 1.13 -29.14 21.92
CA ARG A 392 0.11 -28.99 22.97
C ARG A 392 -1.20 -28.47 22.38
N VAL A 393 -2.32 -28.91 22.97
CA VAL A 393 -3.66 -28.51 22.54
C VAL A 393 -4.22 -27.34 23.36
N PHE A 394 -3.52 -26.91 24.41
CA PHE A 394 -3.92 -25.81 25.29
C PHE A 394 -2.75 -24.85 25.55
N LEU A 395 -3.09 -23.59 25.80
CA LEU A 395 -2.16 -22.53 26.13
C LEU A 395 -1.81 -22.58 27.61
N LYS A 396 -0.56 -22.35 27.95
CA LYS A 396 -0.06 -22.16 29.32
C LYS A 396 0.33 -20.70 29.56
N GLN A 397 0.44 -20.32 30.82
CA GLN A 397 0.90 -18.99 31.22
C GLN A 397 2.30 -18.65 30.65
N GLU A 398 3.19 -19.66 30.54
CA GLU A 398 4.51 -19.49 29.93
C GLU A 398 4.46 -19.13 28.44
N ASP A 399 3.49 -19.65 27.68
CA ASP A 399 3.34 -19.32 26.27
C ASP A 399 2.98 -17.84 26.11
N ILE A 400 2.11 -17.33 26.99
CA ILE A 400 1.72 -15.92 27.00
C ILE A 400 2.90 -15.04 27.40
N LYS A 401 3.71 -15.45 28.40
CA LYS A 401 4.93 -14.74 28.79
C LYS A 401 5.92 -14.65 27.62
N LYS A 402 6.16 -15.75 26.89
CA LYS A 402 7.01 -15.78 25.70
C LYS A 402 6.42 -14.94 24.54
N ALA A 403 5.13 -15.05 24.31
CA ALA A 403 4.44 -14.27 23.30
C ALA A 403 4.48 -12.76 23.61
N PHE A 404 4.35 -12.36 24.88
CA PHE A 404 4.44 -10.98 25.32
C PHE A 404 5.79 -10.34 24.94
N VAL A 405 6.90 -11.03 25.23
CA VAL A 405 8.23 -10.58 24.82
C VAL A 405 8.33 -10.48 23.28
N LYS A 406 7.81 -11.49 22.58
CA LYS A 406 7.84 -11.52 21.10
C LYS A 406 7.03 -10.39 20.46
N VAL A 407 5.86 -10.05 21.01
CA VAL A 407 4.99 -8.98 20.49
C VAL A 407 5.52 -7.61 20.90
N GLY A 408 5.99 -7.44 22.14
CA GLY A 408 6.45 -6.15 22.66
C GLY A 408 7.81 -5.72 22.16
N ILE A 409 8.77 -6.65 22.07
CA ILE A 409 10.18 -6.36 21.73
C ILE A 409 10.57 -6.96 20.37
N GLY A 410 10.04 -8.14 20.05
CA GLY A 410 10.33 -8.87 18.81
C GLY A 410 10.78 -10.32 19.04
N ALA A 411 11.11 -11.01 17.96
CA ALA A 411 11.56 -12.41 18.03
C ALA A 411 13.02 -12.51 18.46
N GLU A 412 13.34 -13.50 19.32
CA GLU A 412 14.71 -13.83 19.73
C GLU A 412 15.55 -14.33 18.53
N LYS A 413 16.74 -13.80 18.37
CA LYS A 413 17.69 -14.15 17.29
C LYS A 413 18.75 -15.16 17.78
N LYS A 414 18.35 -16.40 18.03
CA LYS A 414 19.22 -17.45 18.55
C LYS A 414 20.35 -17.90 17.60
N SER A 415 20.26 -17.56 16.32
CA SER A 415 21.29 -17.92 15.31
C SER A 415 22.44 -16.92 15.23
N ARG A 416 22.38 -15.78 15.92
CA ARG A 416 23.43 -14.78 15.90
C ARG A 416 24.59 -15.23 16.79
N VAL A 417 25.75 -15.42 16.20
CA VAL A 417 26.99 -15.69 16.96
C VAL A 417 27.48 -14.36 17.54
N ILE A 418 27.46 -14.26 18.85
CA ILE A 418 27.95 -13.10 19.62
C ILE A 418 29.26 -13.49 20.27
N SER A 419 30.24 -12.59 20.24
CA SER A 419 31.49 -12.79 20.95
C SER A 419 31.30 -12.72 22.47
N GLU A 420 32.12 -13.42 23.24
CA GLU A 420 32.06 -13.36 24.70
C GLU A 420 32.24 -11.93 25.23
N LYS A 421 33.04 -11.10 24.53
CA LYS A 421 33.20 -9.69 24.86
C LYS A 421 31.88 -8.93 24.70
N GLU A 422 31.17 -9.14 23.60
CA GLU A 422 29.87 -8.48 23.35
C GLU A 422 28.80 -8.96 24.33
N LYS A 423 28.75 -10.26 24.64
CA LYS A 423 27.83 -10.80 25.65
C LYS A 423 28.08 -10.15 27.02
N ARG A 424 29.34 -10.00 27.41
CA ARG A 424 29.70 -9.36 28.69
C ARG A 424 29.28 -7.89 28.70
N ILE A 425 29.54 -7.13 27.65
CA ILE A 425 29.11 -5.74 27.53
C ILE A 425 27.58 -5.64 27.66
N THR A 426 26.83 -6.47 26.92
CA THR A 426 25.38 -6.49 27.00
C THR A 426 24.87 -6.84 28.39
N ALA A 427 25.53 -7.81 29.08
CA ALA A 427 25.09 -8.20 30.42
C ALA A 427 25.20 -7.06 31.43
N PHE A 428 26.32 -6.32 31.42
CA PHE A 428 26.47 -5.14 32.29
C PHE A 428 25.53 -3.99 31.89
N HIS A 429 25.35 -3.77 30.60
CA HIS A 429 24.41 -2.77 30.08
C HIS A 429 22.98 -3.02 30.60
N GLU A 430 22.45 -4.23 30.42
CA GLU A 430 21.11 -4.59 30.85
C GLU A 430 20.99 -4.63 32.39
N ALA A 431 22.04 -5.07 33.09
CA ALA A 431 22.07 -5.03 34.54
C ALA A 431 22.01 -3.58 35.08
N GLY A 432 22.66 -2.62 34.39
CA GLY A 432 22.58 -1.20 34.73
C GLY A 432 21.16 -0.65 34.65
N HIS A 433 20.43 -0.98 33.59
CA HIS A 433 19.01 -0.62 33.48
C HIS A 433 18.17 -1.28 34.58
N ALA A 434 18.39 -2.58 34.83
CA ALA A 434 17.63 -3.35 35.81
C ALA A 434 17.77 -2.81 37.23
N ILE A 435 18.96 -2.45 37.65
CA ILE A 435 19.20 -1.85 38.99
C ILE A 435 18.42 -0.55 39.15
N LEU A 436 18.44 0.33 38.15
CA LEU A 436 17.73 1.60 38.21
C LEU A 436 16.20 1.41 38.22
N PHE A 437 15.66 0.44 37.49
CA PHE A 437 14.26 0.07 37.57
C PHE A 437 13.85 -0.43 38.96
N HIS A 438 14.75 -1.13 39.65
CA HIS A 438 14.47 -1.65 40.98
C HIS A 438 14.54 -0.57 42.08
N VAL A 439 15.51 0.30 41.98
CA VAL A 439 15.80 1.31 43.02
C VAL A 439 14.91 2.53 42.93
N LEU A 440 14.47 2.92 41.72
CA LEU A 440 13.66 4.10 41.50
C LEU A 440 12.16 3.77 41.66
N PRO A 441 11.40 4.54 42.49
CA PRO A 441 10.05 4.13 42.92
C PRO A 441 8.97 4.25 41.84
N ASP A 442 9.13 5.18 40.85
CA ASP A 442 8.05 5.52 39.92
C ASP A 442 8.18 4.86 38.53
N VAL A 443 9.19 4.03 38.30
CA VAL A 443 9.46 3.42 36.99
C VAL A 443 8.95 1.99 36.85
N GLY A 444 8.46 1.42 37.95
CA GLY A 444 7.94 0.06 38.04
C GLY A 444 9.03 -1.02 38.14
N PRO A 445 8.71 -2.16 38.75
CA PRO A 445 9.68 -3.25 38.95
C PRO A 445 10.07 -3.91 37.63
N VAL A 446 11.23 -4.56 37.66
CA VAL A 446 11.73 -5.36 36.54
C VAL A 446 10.85 -6.60 36.35
N TYR A 447 10.42 -6.87 35.12
CA TYR A 447 9.72 -8.10 34.76
C TYR A 447 10.69 -9.21 34.35
N SER A 448 11.67 -8.88 33.50
CA SER A 448 12.65 -9.83 32.98
C SER A 448 13.83 -9.07 32.36
N VAL A 449 15.04 -9.60 32.54
CA VAL A 449 16.26 -9.12 31.90
C VAL A 449 16.82 -10.22 31.00
N SER A 450 17.30 -9.88 29.82
CA SER A 450 17.83 -10.87 28.86
C SER A 450 18.94 -10.26 28.00
N ILE A 451 19.98 -11.04 27.76
CA ILE A 451 21.06 -10.73 26.85
C ILE A 451 20.94 -11.44 25.49
N ILE A 452 19.81 -12.12 25.28
CA ILE A 452 19.50 -12.75 23.99
C ILE A 452 19.08 -11.66 23.02
N PRO A 453 19.75 -11.50 21.85
CA PRO A 453 19.36 -10.51 20.87
C PRO A 453 17.91 -10.68 20.43
N THR A 454 17.17 -9.59 20.52
CA THR A 454 15.74 -9.61 20.24
C THR A 454 15.37 -8.41 19.35
N GLY A 455 14.74 -8.65 18.22
CA GLY A 455 14.43 -7.59 17.27
C GLY A 455 15.69 -6.89 16.75
N SER A 456 15.86 -5.59 17.05
CA SER A 456 17.05 -4.78 16.74
C SER A 456 17.99 -4.61 17.93
N ALA A 457 17.58 -5.01 19.14
CA ALA A 457 18.34 -4.85 20.37
C ALA A 457 19.32 -6.01 20.62
N GLY A 458 20.43 -5.72 21.31
CA GLY A 458 21.41 -6.72 21.75
C GLY A 458 20.91 -7.54 22.93
N GLY A 459 20.15 -6.93 23.81
CA GLY A 459 19.45 -7.49 24.97
C GLY A 459 18.19 -6.66 25.24
N TYR A 460 17.57 -6.90 26.38
CA TYR A 460 16.48 -6.07 26.87
C TYR A 460 16.28 -6.16 28.37
N THR A 461 15.91 -5.06 28.99
CA THR A 461 15.39 -4.99 30.35
C THR A 461 13.94 -4.50 30.26
N MET A 462 12.99 -5.33 30.69
CA MET A 462 11.57 -5.05 30.59
C MET A 462 10.99 -4.70 31.95
N PRO A 463 10.42 -3.49 32.13
CA PRO A 463 9.68 -3.15 33.34
C PRO A 463 8.29 -3.76 33.32
N LEU A 464 7.69 -3.94 34.49
CA LEU A 464 6.31 -4.32 34.69
C LEU A 464 5.52 -3.07 35.15
N PRO A 465 4.73 -2.45 34.29
CA PRO A 465 3.86 -1.35 34.72
C PRO A 465 2.81 -1.86 35.70
N GLU A 466 2.74 -1.29 36.88
CA GLU A 466 1.76 -1.70 37.90
C GLU A 466 0.39 -1.06 37.69
N LYS A 467 0.34 0.12 37.09
CA LYS A 467 -0.88 0.92 36.88
C LYS A 467 -0.85 1.65 35.54
N ASP A 468 -2.01 1.92 34.98
CA ASP A 468 -2.17 2.85 33.88
C ASP A 468 -2.19 4.27 34.44
N GLU A 469 -1.12 5.02 34.24
CA GLU A 469 -1.02 6.39 34.73
C GLU A 469 -1.61 7.37 33.71
N MET A 470 -2.48 8.24 34.18
CA MET A 470 -3.09 9.28 33.34
C MET A 470 -2.12 10.44 33.07
N PHE A 471 -1.23 10.75 34.02
CA PHE A 471 -0.27 11.87 33.94
C PHE A 471 1.13 11.40 34.30
N ASN A 472 2.12 11.86 33.53
CA ASN A 472 3.52 11.71 33.88
C ASN A 472 3.96 12.93 34.70
N THR A 473 4.43 12.72 35.92
CA THR A 473 5.00 13.79 36.77
C THR A 473 6.41 14.13 36.30
N LYS A 474 6.90 15.35 36.67
CA LYS A 474 8.29 15.76 36.44
C LYS A 474 9.27 14.74 37.05
N GLY A 475 8.99 14.28 38.29
CA GLY A 475 9.82 13.32 39.02
C GLY A 475 9.93 12.00 38.26
N LYS A 476 8.79 11.44 37.76
CA LYS A 476 8.78 10.23 36.98
C LYS A 476 9.56 10.37 35.67
N MET A 477 9.36 11.46 34.92
CA MET A 477 10.10 11.69 33.68
C MET A 477 11.62 11.77 33.91
N LEU A 478 12.06 12.36 35.01
CA LEU A 478 13.49 12.36 35.40
C LEU A 478 13.97 10.96 35.74
N GLN A 479 13.16 10.13 36.41
CA GLN A 479 13.52 8.72 36.66
C GLN A 479 13.57 7.91 35.36
N ASP A 480 12.64 8.09 34.44
CA ASP A 480 12.66 7.44 33.14
C ASP A 480 13.94 7.79 32.33
N ILE A 481 14.39 9.08 32.40
CA ILE A 481 15.65 9.52 31.79
C ILE A 481 16.84 8.84 32.50
N THR A 482 16.81 8.78 33.84
CA THR A 482 17.85 8.15 34.64
C THR A 482 18.01 6.68 34.27
N VAL A 483 16.89 5.95 34.18
CA VAL A 483 16.89 4.53 33.75
C VAL A 483 17.44 4.37 32.34
N ALA A 484 17.00 5.22 31.39
CA ALA A 484 17.49 5.15 30.01
C ALA A 484 19.01 5.34 29.90
N LEU A 485 19.63 6.06 30.83
CA LEU A 485 21.07 6.26 30.85
C LEU A 485 21.85 5.13 31.58
N GLY A 486 21.16 4.22 32.26
CA GLY A 486 21.73 3.19 33.12
C GLY A 486 22.71 2.26 32.42
N GLY A 487 22.35 1.73 31.25
CA GLY A 487 23.22 0.85 30.47
C GLY A 487 24.53 1.53 30.07
N ARG A 488 24.45 2.81 29.69
CA ARG A 488 25.63 3.60 29.34
C ARG A 488 26.58 3.82 30.52
N VAL A 489 25.99 4.13 31.69
CA VAL A 489 26.77 4.32 32.93
C VAL A 489 27.44 3.02 33.36
N ALA A 490 26.73 1.89 33.29
CA ALA A 490 27.32 0.58 33.63
C ALA A 490 28.48 0.20 32.70
N GLU A 491 28.38 0.50 31.39
CA GLU A 491 29.51 0.29 30.46
C GLU A 491 30.71 1.12 30.86
N GLU A 492 30.54 2.41 31.15
CA GLU A 492 31.64 3.33 31.54
C GLU A 492 32.31 2.90 32.84
N GLU A 493 31.55 2.57 33.87
CA GLU A 493 32.10 2.19 35.18
C GLU A 493 32.87 0.86 35.16
N VAL A 494 32.46 -0.11 34.34
CA VAL A 494 33.05 -1.44 34.33
C VAL A 494 34.18 -1.60 33.30
N PHE A 495 34.02 -0.97 32.12
CA PHE A 495 34.96 -1.19 31.01
C PHE A 495 35.90 -0.01 30.75
N ASP A 496 35.72 1.13 31.42
CA ASP A 496 36.43 2.40 31.14
C ASP A 496 36.33 2.75 29.62
N ASP A 497 35.26 2.27 28.96
CA ASP A 497 35.00 2.42 27.53
C ASP A 497 33.48 2.44 27.29
N ILE A 498 33.11 2.82 26.12
CA ILE A 498 31.71 3.07 25.76
C ILE A 498 31.41 2.52 24.39
N THR A 499 30.17 2.00 24.21
CA THR A 499 29.77 1.41 22.93
C THR A 499 28.66 2.21 22.26
N THR A 500 28.38 1.88 20.99
CA THR A 500 27.24 2.42 20.24
C THR A 500 25.91 1.76 20.66
N GLY A 501 25.93 0.78 21.55
CA GLY A 501 24.75 0.04 22.02
C GLY A 501 23.71 0.97 22.64
N ALA A 502 24.17 1.94 23.45
CA ALA A 502 23.32 2.93 24.13
C ALA A 502 22.71 4.01 23.22
N SER A 503 22.86 3.93 21.89
CA SER A 503 22.40 5.01 20.98
C SER A 503 20.90 5.24 21.04
N GLN A 504 20.09 4.19 21.19
CA GLN A 504 18.63 4.30 21.29
C GLN A 504 18.20 4.88 22.64
N ASP A 505 18.89 4.50 23.72
CA ASP A 505 18.63 4.96 25.07
C ASP A 505 18.93 6.46 25.20
N ILE A 506 20.06 6.89 24.65
CA ILE A 506 20.44 8.32 24.57
C ILE A 506 19.39 9.12 23.77
N LYS A 507 18.90 8.55 22.65
CA LYS A 507 17.84 9.20 21.86
C LYS A 507 16.54 9.33 22.64
N GLN A 508 16.16 8.30 23.38
CA GLN A 508 14.96 8.30 24.24
C GLN A 508 15.12 9.33 25.37
N ALA A 509 16.19 9.29 26.11
CA ALA A 509 16.50 10.24 27.18
C ALA A 509 16.47 11.69 26.68
N THR A 510 17.14 11.97 25.54
CA THR A 510 17.15 13.31 24.93
C THR A 510 15.76 13.76 24.50
N GLY A 511 14.95 12.84 23.91
CA GLY A 511 13.58 13.11 23.50
C GLY A 511 12.67 13.49 24.67
N LEU A 512 12.78 12.74 25.79
CA LEU A 512 12.06 13.04 27.04
C LEU A 512 12.48 14.39 27.63
N ALA A 513 13.78 14.64 27.80
CA ALA A 513 14.30 15.89 28.32
C ALA A 513 13.86 17.09 27.47
N LYS A 514 13.93 16.96 26.14
CA LYS A 514 13.44 17.99 25.22
C LYS A 514 11.93 18.25 25.41
N SER A 515 11.11 17.19 25.51
CA SER A 515 9.67 17.32 25.72
C SER A 515 9.34 18.00 27.07
N MET A 516 10.12 17.72 28.13
CA MET A 516 9.97 18.38 29.42
C MET A 516 10.18 19.91 29.29
N VAL A 517 11.18 20.31 28.52
CA VAL A 517 11.55 21.73 28.36
C VAL A 517 10.63 22.45 27.38
N THR A 518 10.37 21.84 26.21
CA THR A 518 9.67 22.55 25.11
C THR A 518 8.16 22.37 25.13
N LYS A 519 7.65 21.22 25.59
CA LYS A 519 6.23 20.86 25.51
C LYS A 519 5.48 21.03 26.82
N PHE A 520 6.10 20.61 27.91
CA PHE A 520 5.41 20.54 29.21
C PHE A 520 5.74 21.70 30.13
N GLY A 521 6.63 22.62 29.75
CA GLY A 521 7.01 23.77 30.57
C GLY A 521 7.62 23.38 31.92
N MET A 522 8.37 22.25 32.00
CA MET A 522 8.94 21.72 33.24
C MET A 522 10.33 22.29 33.56
N SER A 523 10.80 23.30 32.83
CA SER A 523 12.04 24.02 33.08
C SER A 523 11.76 25.45 33.62
N GLU A 524 12.44 25.82 34.69
CA GLU A 524 12.33 27.18 35.26
C GLU A 524 13.00 28.23 34.36
N ALA A 525 14.10 27.89 33.70
CA ALA A 525 14.85 28.80 32.84
C ALA A 525 14.10 29.15 31.55
N VAL A 526 13.30 28.22 31.03
CA VAL A 526 12.49 28.42 29.81
C VAL A 526 11.08 28.92 30.15
N GLY A 527 10.58 28.55 31.34
CA GLY A 527 9.26 28.96 31.85
C GLY A 527 8.10 28.15 31.29
N LEU A 528 6.87 28.60 31.56
CA LEU A 528 5.62 27.94 31.20
C LEU A 528 5.19 28.29 29.74
N ILE A 529 6.06 28.07 28.80
CA ILE A 529 5.81 28.35 27.36
C ILE A 529 5.96 27.07 26.58
N ASN A 530 4.98 26.80 25.70
CA ASN A 530 5.06 25.69 24.75
C ASN A 530 5.81 26.16 23.49
N TYR A 531 6.99 25.61 23.28
CA TYR A 531 7.85 25.84 22.12
C TYR A 531 7.84 24.61 21.19
N ASP A 532 7.00 23.60 21.46
CA ASP A 532 6.84 22.45 20.57
C ASP A 532 6.00 22.89 19.36
N ASP A 533 6.64 23.07 18.22
CA ASP A 533 5.93 23.28 16.97
C ASP A 533 5.25 21.95 16.59
N ASP A 534 3.95 21.83 16.87
CA ASP A 534 3.09 20.72 16.40
C ASP A 534 3.07 20.61 14.85
N ASN A 535 3.79 21.48 14.17
CA ASN A 535 4.00 21.50 12.72
C ASN A 535 5.21 20.65 12.28
N ASN A 536 5.40 19.44 12.83
CA ASN A 536 6.24 18.42 12.19
C ASN A 536 5.57 17.90 10.90
N GLU A 537 5.31 18.83 9.98
CA GLU A 537 5.10 18.48 8.58
C GLU A 537 6.42 17.95 8.04
N VAL A 538 6.54 16.63 8.02
CA VAL A 538 7.56 15.94 7.24
C VAL A 538 7.24 16.20 5.76
N PHE A 539 7.60 17.36 5.25
CA PHE A 539 7.64 17.64 3.83
C PHE A 539 8.91 17.02 3.24
N ILE A 540 8.75 15.86 2.64
CA ILE A 540 9.69 15.35 1.65
C ILE A 540 9.69 16.36 0.50
N GLY A 541 10.66 17.26 0.48
CA GLY A 541 10.81 18.23 -0.61
C GLY A 541 11.24 19.65 -0.21
N ARG A 542 11.51 19.92 1.07
CA ARG A 542 12.06 21.20 1.53
C ARG A 542 13.44 21.06 2.16
N ASP A 543 14.37 20.52 1.41
CA ASP A 543 15.80 20.45 1.84
C ASP A 543 16.58 21.75 1.62
N LEU A 544 15.93 22.89 1.41
CA LEU A 544 16.66 24.15 1.13
C LEU A 544 16.08 25.42 1.78
N ALA A 545 15.10 25.34 2.64
CA ALA A 545 14.71 26.48 3.46
C ALA A 545 14.72 26.02 4.92
N HIS A 546 15.62 26.60 5.71
CA HIS A 546 15.68 26.49 7.16
C HIS A 546 14.29 26.28 7.74
N THR A 547 14.06 25.17 8.44
CA THR A 547 12.94 25.02 9.37
C THR A 547 13.06 26.22 10.31
N ALA A 548 12.29 27.26 10.05
CA ALA A 548 12.23 28.40 10.95
C ALA A 548 11.67 27.86 12.26
N ARG A 549 12.55 27.65 13.25
CA ARG A 549 12.14 27.39 14.63
C ARG A 549 11.22 28.53 14.99
N GLY A 550 10.07 28.24 15.61
CA GLY A 550 9.11 29.28 16.05
C GLY A 550 9.66 30.24 17.10
N TYR A 551 10.96 30.11 17.43
CA TYR A 551 11.65 30.90 18.45
C TYR A 551 13.07 31.29 18.02
N GLY A 552 13.57 32.42 18.53
CA GLY A 552 14.89 32.98 18.21
C GLY A 552 16.06 32.17 18.78
N GLU A 553 17.28 32.41 18.27
CA GLU A 553 18.52 31.70 18.68
C GLU A 553 18.80 31.79 20.20
N GLY A 554 18.44 32.88 20.85
CA GLY A 554 18.61 33.03 22.30
C GLY A 554 17.79 31.99 23.08
N VAL A 555 16.54 31.76 22.70
CA VAL A 555 15.68 30.73 23.33
C VAL A 555 16.17 29.33 22.97
N ALA A 556 16.61 29.09 21.74
CA ALA A 556 17.18 27.83 21.35
C ALA A 556 18.39 27.43 22.21
N THR A 557 19.28 28.39 22.46
CA THR A 557 20.46 28.19 23.33
C THR A 557 20.06 27.83 24.76
N VAL A 558 19.05 28.50 25.33
CA VAL A 558 18.56 28.17 26.68
C VAL A 558 17.92 26.78 26.71
N ILE A 559 17.13 26.41 25.71
CA ILE A 559 16.55 25.08 25.60
C ILE A 559 17.65 24.01 25.54
N ASP A 560 18.65 24.20 24.70
CA ASP A 560 19.76 23.24 24.55
C ASP A 560 20.57 23.10 25.86
N GLN A 561 20.79 24.21 26.58
CA GLN A 561 21.44 24.20 27.90
C GLN A 561 20.63 23.45 28.94
N GLU A 562 19.30 23.69 29.00
CA GLU A 562 18.41 23.00 29.94
C GLU A 562 18.29 21.51 29.66
N VAL A 563 18.16 21.11 28.37
CA VAL A 563 18.16 19.70 28.00
C VAL A 563 19.47 19.02 28.44
N LYS A 564 20.60 19.69 28.19
CA LYS A 564 21.90 19.17 28.62
C LYS A 564 21.98 19.04 30.14
N ARG A 565 21.56 20.10 30.91
CA ARG A 565 21.55 20.06 32.36
C ARG A 565 20.73 18.89 32.91
N ILE A 566 19.51 18.68 32.39
CA ILE A 566 18.65 17.55 32.79
C ILE A 566 19.33 16.20 32.54
N ILE A 567 19.95 16.04 31.38
CA ILE A 567 20.67 14.80 31.05
C ILE A 567 21.85 14.59 31.98
N ASP A 568 22.68 15.64 32.22
CA ASP A 568 23.86 15.55 33.09
C ASP A 568 23.45 15.18 34.53
N GLU A 569 22.39 15.83 35.09
CA GLU A 569 21.85 15.53 36.42
C GLU A 569 21.34 14.09 36.54
N CYS A 570 20.57 13.62 35.57
CA CYS A 570 20.09 12.25 35.54
C CYS A 570 21.23 11.22 35.37
N TYR A 571 22.26 11.59 34.60
CA TYR A 571 23.45 10.77 34.41
C TYR A 571 24.25 10.61 35.70
N ASP A 572 24.47 11.72 36.42
CA ASP A 572 25.17 11.69 37.70
C ASP A 572 24.38 10.92 38.76
N ARG A 573 23.05 11.04 38.77
CA ARG A 573 22.17 10.22 39.63
C ARG A 573 22.27 8.73 39.30
N ALA A 574 22.22 8.36 38.02
CA ALA A 574 22.39 6.97 37.60
C ALA A 574 23.75 6.41 38.04
N ARG A 575 24.82 7.19 37.84
CA ARG A 575 26.17 6.82 38.25
C ARG A 575 26.28 6.60 39.78
N HIS A 576 25.68 7.49 40.56
CA HIS A 576 25.66 7.34 42.02
C HIS A 576 24.96 6.06 42.48
N ILE A 577 23.81 5.74 41.89
CA ILE A 577 23.06 4.53 42.22
C ILE A 577 23.85 3.27 41.78
N ILE A 578 24.34 3.23 40.56
CA ILE A 578 25.07 2.07 40.04
C ILE A 578 26.34 1.79 40.89
N ARG A 579 27.09 2.81 41.28
CA ARG A 579 28.24 2.66 42.20
C ARG A 579 27.84 2.16 43.59
N LYS A 580 26.69 2.60 44.12
CA LYS A 580 26.16 2.12 45.40
C LYS A 580 25.83 0.62 45.38
N TYR A 581 25.41 0.11 44.22
CA TYR A 581 25.01 -1.29 44.01
C TYR A 581 25.97 -2.04 43.08
N ASP A 582 27.24 -1.73 43.12
CA ASP A 582 28.27 -2.34 42.26
C ASP A 582 28.35 -3.87 42.43
N ASP A 583 28.25 -4.36 43.66
CA ASP A 583 28.21 -5.82 43.93
C ASP A 583 27.02 -6.51 43.25
N VAL A 584 25.84 -5.85 43.25
CA VAL A 584 24.62 -6.34 42.57
C VAL A 584 24.77 -6.27 41.06
N LEU A 585 25.44 -5.22 40.53
CA LEU A 585 25.72 -5.09 39.11
C LEU A 585 26.55 -6.28 38.60
N HIS A 586 27.62 -6.59 39.30
CA HIS A 586 28.47 -7.73 38.96
C HIS A 586 27.73 -9.06 39.09
N ALA A 587 27.02 -9.31 40.22
CA ALA A 587 26.23 -10.52 40.41
C ALA A 587 25.13 -10.72 39.35
N CYS A 588 24.46 -9.64 38.98
CA CYS A 588 23.43 -9.68 37.91
C CYS A 588 24.04 -9.99 36.54
N ALA A 589 25.15 -9.34 36.19
CA ALA A 589 25.85 -9.60 34.94
C ALA A 589 26.34 -11.05 34.85
N ASP A 590 26.96 -11.60 35.93
CA ASP A 590 27.41 -12.98 35.98
C ASP A 590 26.25 -13.99 35.83
N LEU A 591 25.12 -13.72 36.49
CA LEU A 591 23.90 -14.54 36.37
C LEU A 591 23.33 -14.49 34.95
N LEU A 592 23.38 -13.31 34.31
CA LEU A 592 22.96 -13.15 32.91
C LEU A 592 23.91 -13.88 31.94
N LEU A 593 25.19 -13.90 32.20
CA LEU A 593 26.16 -14.66 31.40
C LEU A 593 25.95 -16.17 31.51
N GLU A 594 25.53 -16.67 32.70
CA GLU A 594 25.23 -18.08 32.93
C GLU A 594 23.87 -18.49 32.31
N LYS A 595 22.81 -17.74 32.57
CA LYS A 595 21.42 -18.12 32.21
C LYS A 595 20.91 -17.47 30.95
N GLU A 596 21.57 -16.47 30.41
CA GLU A 596 21.16 -15.61 29.27
C GLU A 596 19.87 -14.83 29.48
N LYS A 597 19.02 -15.25 30.43
CA LYS A 597 17.76 -14.60 30.81
C LYS A 597 17.45 -14.88 32.27
N ILE A 598 17.03 -13.83 32.99
CA ILE A 598 16.62 -13.91 34.40
C ILE A 598 15.22 -13.37 34.62
N SER A 599 14.50 -13.96 35.56
CA SER A 599 13.17 -13.52 35.98
C SER A 599 13.25 -12.42 37.04
N ARG A 600 12.09 -11.82 37.36
CA ARG A 600 11.95 -10.85 38.44
C ARG A 600 12.48 -11.42 39.76
N GLU A 601 12.03 -12.61 40.15
CA GLU A 601 12.34 -13.25 41.41
C GLU A 601 13.85 -13.51 41.54
N GLU A 602 14.49 -13.97 40.46
CA GLU A 602 15.93 -14.21 40.43
C GLU A 602 16.74 -12.90 40.53
N PHE A 603 16.24 -11.82 39.93
CA PHE A 603 16.87 -10.52 39.99
C PHE A 603 16.71 -9.85 41.37
N GLU A 604 15.50 -9.85 41.94
CA GLU A 604 15.23 -9.28 43.27
C GLU A 604 16.02 -10.00 44.38
N ALA A 605 16.28 -11.30 44.22
CA ALA A 605 17.06 -12.07 45.16
C ALA A 605 18.57 -11.68 45.24
N LEU A 606 19.06 -10.86 44.31
CA LEU A 606 20.41 -10.32 44.32
C LEU A 606 20.59 -9.14 45.28
N PHE A 607 19.49 -8.53 45.71
CA PHE A 607 19.52 -7.41 46.64
C PHE A 607 19.50 -7.90 48.09
N PRO A 608 20.27 -7.27 49.01
CA PRO A 608 20.17 -7.56 50.44
C PRO A 608 18.75 -7.24 50.96
N GLU A 609 18.28 -8.03 51.97
CA GLU A 609 16.89 -7.96 52.51
C GLU A 609 16.48 -6.61 53.13
N ASP A 610 17.37 -5.61 53.25
CA ASP A 610 17.10 -4.27 53.81
C ASP A 610 17.43 -3.16 52.79
N VAL A 611 16.46 -2.88 51.93
CA VAL A 611 16.51 -1.63 51.12
C VAL A 611 15.20 -0.86 51.28
N SER A 612 15.01 -0.25 52.47
CA SER A 612 14.15 0.93 52.59
C SER A 612 15.02 2.17 52.32
N GLU A 613 14.72 2.92 51.27
CA GLU A 613 15.37 4.23 51.04
C GLU A 613 15.16 5.17 52.21
N ASP A 614 16.26 5.75 52.73
CA ASP A 614 16.31 7.09 53.36
C ASP A 614 16.58 8.16 52.30
#